data_7ef6f692673f380ab1022f8c18696910
#
_entry.id   7ef6f692673f380ab1022f8c18696910
#
_cell.length_a   1.000
_cell.length_b   1.000
_cell.length_c   1.000
_cell.angle_alpha   90.00
_cell.angle_beta   90.00
_cell.angle_gamma   90.00
#
_symmetry.space_group_name_H-M   'P 1'
#
loop_
_entity.id
_entity.type
_entity.pdbx_description
1 polymer ?
#
loop_
_entity_poly.entity_id
_entity_poly.type
_entity_poly.pdbx_seq_one_letter_code
_entity_poly.pdbx_strand_id
1 'polypeptide(L)'
;MNRSLLAILVLIIALAACAGEPEGTFASPLKVDLDEVVASGVVHPVDGLTAAGQPDEASFKVFANNGYVAVIDLRTAGEARGLDEPAVVEGLGMDYVSLPIGQDGISFESARFLDELIKRYDGPVLVHCASSNRVGALLALRASLDGADDVAALEAGKEGGLTGLEGEVREVLATK
;
A
#
# COMPACT_ATOMS: atom_id res chain seq x y z
N MET A 1 3.46 82.56 19.33
CA MET A 1 3.22 81.95 18.02
C MET A 1 3.99 80.60 17.98
N ASN A 2 3.39 79.53 18.45
CA ASN A 2 4.02 78.17 18.43
C ASN A 2 3.04 77.23 17.78
N ARG A 3 3.44 76.71 16.61
CA ARG A 3 2.69 75.74 15.88
C ARG A 3 3.20 74.32 16.29
N SER A 4 2.42 73.69 17.15
CA SER A 4 2.67 72.28 17.50
C SER A 4 2.21 71.38 16.36
N LEU A 5 3.17 70.70 15.76
CA LEU A 5 2.91 69.59 14.79
C LEU A 5 2.58 68.33 15.59
N LEU A 6 1.36 67.86 15.46
CA LEU A 6 0.91 66.59 16.00
C LEU A 6 1.29 65.46 14.97
N ALA A 7 2.30 64.69 15.28
CA ALA A 7 2.65 63.52 14.48
C ALA A 7 1.74 62.37 14.86
N ILE A 8 0.86 61.99 13.95
CA ILE A 8 0.00 60.79 14.06
C ILE A 8 0.84 59.59 13.63
N LEU A 9 1.22 58.79 14.60
CA LEU A 9 1.88 57.50 14.37
C LEU A 9 0.80 56.48 13.98
N VAL A 10 0.69 56.13 12.68
CA VAL A 10 -0.17 55.06 12.21
C VAL A 10 0.57 53.74 12.41
N LEU A 11 0.14 52.98 13.42
CA LEU A 11 0.62 51.62 13.67
C LEU A 11 -0.09 50.66 12.74
N ILE A 12 0.60 50.25 11.66
CA ILE A 12 0.14 49.21 10.77
C ILE A 12 0.42 47.87 11.46
N ILE A 13 -0.62 47.25 12.04
CA ILE A 13 -0.55 45.85 12.50
C ILE A 13 -0.72 44.96 11.27
N ALA A 14 0.41 44.44 10.79
CA ALA A 14 0.38 43.35 9.81
C ALA A 14 -0.09 42.05 10.52
N LEU A 15 -1.34 41.67 10.32
CA LEU A 15 -1.79 40.32 10.63
C LEU A 15 -1.12 39.34 9.63
N ALA A 16 -0.03 38.72 10.07
CA ALA A 16 0.46 37.52 9.40
C ALA A 16 -0.54 36.40 9.64
N ALA A 17 -1.42 36.19 8.67
CA ALA A 17 -2.21 34.96 8.61
C ALA A 17 -1.25 33.79 8.31
N CYS A 18 -0.86 33.06 9.36
CA CYS A 18 -0.29 31.72 9.18
C CYS A 18 -1.40 30.85 8.63
N ALA A 19 -1.49 30.75 7.30
CA ALA A 19 -2.14 29.63 6.67
C ALA A 19 -1.25 28.40 6.96
N GLY A 20 -1.60 27.66 8.00
CA GLY A 20 -1.07 26.33 8.22
C GLY A 20 -1.55 25.46 7.04
N GLU A 21 -0.65 25.15 6.14
CA GLU A 21 -0.88 24.05 5.20
C GLU A 21 -1.08 22.79 6.04
N PRO A 22 -2.10 21.95 5.73
CA PRO A 22 -2.19 20.65 6.34
C PRO A 22 -0.94 19.87 5.89
N GLU A 23 0.03 19.73 6.79
CA GLU A 23 1.08 18.73 6.62
C GLU A 23 0.38 17.36 6.62
N GLY A 24 0.01 16.91 5.42
CA GLY A 24 -0.28 15.52 5.20
C GLY A 24 0.99 14.76 5.58
N THR A 25 0.93 14.07 6.69
CA THR A 25 1.95 13.12 7.10
C THR A 25 1.94 12.00 6.06
N PHE A 26 2.61 12.24 4.93
CA PHE A 26 3.04 11.14 4.08
C PHE A 26 4.01 10.33 4.93
N ALA A 27 3.60 9.15 5.35
CA ALA A 27 4.51 8.21 5.97
C ALA A 27 5.73 8.12 5.06
N SER A 28 6.91 8.37 5.63
CA SER A 28 8.17 8.25 4.89
C SER A 28 8.16 6.92 4.16
N PRO A 29 8.52 6.87 2.87
CA PRO A 29 8.61 5.60 2.15
C PRO A 29 9.50 4.67 2.97
N LEU A 30 8.96 3.54 3.39
CA LEU A 30 9.70 2.52 4.12
C LEU A 30 10.92 2.14 3.26
N LYS A 31 12.10 2.49 3.75
CA LYS A 31 13.34 1.91 3.23
C LYS A 31 13.45 0.49 3.74
N VAL A 32 12.75 -0.43 3.09
CA VAL A 32 13.07 -1.84 3.21
C VAL A 32 14.38 -2.05 2.46
N ASP A 33 15.37 -2.66 3.08
CA ASP A 33 16.56 -3.11 2.35
C ASP A 33 16.14 -4.32 1.51
N LEU A 34 15.73 -4.03 0.28
CA LEU A 34 15.20 -5.03 -0.65
C LEU A 34 16.29 -5.91 -1.25
N ASP A 35 17.58 -5.56 -1.10
CA ASP A 35 18.69 -6.30 -1.71
C ASP A 35 18.75 -7.73 -1.15
N GLU A 36 18.34 -7.96 0.10
CA GLU A 36 18.26 -9.30 0.70
C GLU A 36 16.98 -10.07 0.29
N VAL A 37 15.91 -9.39 -0.13
CA VAL A 37 14.61 -10.00 -0.47
C VAL A 37 14.49 -10.31 -1.95
N VAL A 38 15.19 -9.57 -2.82
CA VAL A 38 15.13 -9.68 -4.28
C VAL A 38 15.61 -11.04 -4.81
N ALA A 39 16.37 -11.79 -4.03
CA ALA A 39 16.84 -13.12 -4.43
C ALA A 39 15.71 -14.17 -4.57
N SER A 40 14.53 -13.94 -3.99
CA SER A 40 13.44 -14.92 -3.91
C SER A 40 12.18 -14.56 -4.69
N GLY A 41 12.11 -13.41 -5.34
CA GLY A 41 10.94 -13.05 -6.12
C GLY A 41 10.60 -11.57 -6.12
N VAL A 42 9.59 -11.24 -6.90
CA VAL A 42 9.17 -9.89 -7.21
C VAL A 42 8.59 -9.23 -5.96
N VAL A 43 9.25 -8.16 -5.47
CA VAL A 43 8.79 -7.34 -4.35
C VAL A 43 8.56 -5.91 -4.86
N HIS A 44 7.37 -5.39 -4.62
CA HIS A 44 6.94 -4.08 -5.08
C HIS A 44 6.45 -3.23 -3.90
N PRO A 45 7.23 -2.27 -3.39
CA PRO A 45 6.72 -1.31 -2.42
C PRO A 45 5.69 -0.38 -3.08
N VAL A 46 4.47 -0.34 -2.51
CA VAL A 46 3.38 0.52 -2.99
C VAL A 46 2.71 1.12 -1.76
N ASP A 47 2.71 2.45 -1.61
CA ASP A 47 1.94 3.24 -0.62
C ASP A 47 1.60 2.56 0.72
N GLY A 48 2.61 2.29 1.55
CA GLY A 48 2.42 1.72 2.89
C GLY A 48 2.16 0.22 2.94
N LEU A 49 2.09 -0.44 1.79
CA LEU A 49 2.09 -1.88 1.68
C LEU A 49 3.22 -2.34 0.75
N THR A 50 3.58 -3.60 0.85
CA THR A 50 4.50 -4.24 -0.09
C THR A 50 3.79 -5.39 -0.78
N ALA A 51 3.76 -5.36 -2.11
CA ALA A 51 3.24 -6.46 -2.93
C ALA A 51 4.37 -7.45 -3.25
N ALA A 52 4.12 -8.74 -3.19
CA ALA A 52 5.13 -9.75 -3.49
C ALA A 52 4.58 -11.00 -4.18
N GLY A 53 5.48 -11.74 -4.83
CA GLY A 53 5.31 -13.17 -5.09
C GLY A 53 5.42 -13.98 -3.81
N GLN A 54 5.52 -15.31 -3.92
CA GLN A 54 5.69 -16.17 -2.73
C GLN A 54 7.03 -15.88 -2.05
N PRO A 55 7.03 -15.37 -0.80
CA PRO A 55 8.27 -15.24 -0.04
C PRO A 55 8.74 -16.59 0.49
N ASP A 56 10.03 -16.72 0.70
CA ASP A 56 10.63 -17.79 1.50
C ASP A 56 10.79 -17.39 2.97
N GLU A 57 11.22 -18.30 3.82
CA GLU A 57 11.40 -18.03 5.26
C GLU A 57 12.46 -16.93 5.53
N ALA A 58 13.49 -16.83 4.69
CA ALA A 58 14.50 -15.78 4.83
C ALA A 58 13.91 -14.40 4.53
N SER A 59 13.08 -14.28 3.50
CA SER A 59 12.35 -13.06 3.15
C SER A 59 11.40 -12.63 4.27
N PHE A 60 10.65 -13.55 4.87
CA PHE A 60 9.79 -13.21 6.02
C PHE A 60 10.58 -12.64 7.20
N LYS A 61 11.79 -13.16 7.49
CA LYS A 61 12.68 -12.59 8.51
C LYS A 61 13.11 -11.17 8.19
N VAL A 62 13.38 -10.86 6.92
CA VAL A 62 13.70 -9.49 6.49
C VAL A 62 12.51 -8.57 6.71
N PHE A 63 11.31 -8.95 6.32
CA PHE A 63 10.10 -8.16 6.57
C PHE A 63 9.88 -7.90 8.06
N ALA A 64 9.95 -8.93 8.91
CA ALA A 64 9.80 -8.79 10.35
C ALA A 64 10.86 -7.82 10.95
N ASN A 65 12.13 -7.95 10.56
CA ASN A 65 13.22 -7.08 11.01
C ASN A 65 13.05 -5.62 10.55
N ASN A 66 12.29 -5.38 9.48
CA ASN A 66 11.95 -4.04 8.97
C ASN A 66 10.62 -3.53 9.51
N GLY A 67 10.05 -4.16 10.53
CA GLY A 67 8.88 -3.65 11.25
C GLY A 67 7.55 -3.94 10.59
N TYR A 68 7.48 -4.90 9.66
CA TYR A 68 6.20 -5.36 9.13
C TYR A 68 5.39 -6.02 10.23
N VAL A 69 4.10 -5.70 10.27
CA VAL A 69 3.21 -6.14 11.34
C VAL A 69 2.26 -7.25 10.90
N ALA A 70 2.05 -7.41 9.59
CA ALA A 70 1.16 -8.44 9.07
C ALA A 70 1.58 -8.93 7.68
N VAL A 71 1.18 -10.15 7.38
CA VAL A 71 1.26 -10.80 6.07
C VAL A 71 -0.12 -11.24 5.64
N ILE A 72 -0.57 -10.79 4.46
CA ILE A 72 -1.85 -11.17 3.85
C ILE A 72 -1.56 -12.07 2.66
N ASP A 73 -1.93 -13.33 2.76
CA ASP A 73 -1.76 -14.35 1.71
C ASP A 73 -3.04 -14.47 0.86
N LEU A 74 -2.94 -14.11 -0.41
CA LEU A 74 -4.05 -14.20 -1.37
C LEU A 74 -4.20 -15.58 -2.02
N ARG A 75 -3.32 -16.55 -1.69
CA ARG A 75 -3.37 -17.87 -2.34
C ARG A 75 -4.51 -18.71 -1.80
N THR A 76 -5.08 -19.50 -2.71
CA THR A 76 -6.10 -20.48 -2.34
C THR A 76 -5.49 -21.70 -1.64
N ALA A 77 -6.33 -22.49 -0.98
CA ALA A 77 -5.89 -23.66 -0.21
C ALA A 77 -5.17 -24.73 -1.07
N GLY A 78 -5.45 -24.78 -2.37
CA GLY A 78 -4.85 -25.74 -3.29
C GLY A 78 -3.46 -25.36 -3.79
N GLU A 79 -2.99 -24.16 -3.52
CA GLU A 79 -1.68 -23.68 -3.96
C GLU A 79 -0.58 -24.10 -2.97
N ALA A 80 0.50 -24.69 -3.50
CA ALA A 80 1.65 -25.07 -2.67
C ALA A 80 2.38 -23.83 -2.13
N ARG A 81 2.71 -23.87 -0.85
CA ARG A 81 3.45 -22.80 -0.16
C ARG A 81 4.92 -23.10 0.05
N GLY A 82 5.29 -24.38 0.03
CA GLY A 82 6.68 -24.82 0.29
C GLY A 82 7.12 -24.77 1.75
N LEU A 83 6.33 -24.14 2.62
CA LEU A 83 6.58 -24.01 4.07
C LEU A 83 5.25 -23.92 4.83
N ASP A 84 5.32 -24.09 6.14
CA ASP A 84 4.21 -23.76 7.05
C ASP A 84 4.21 -22.26 7.32
N GLU A 85 3.63 -21.52 6.37
CA GLU A 85 3.71 -20.07 6.36
C GLU A 85 3.05 -19.41 7.57
N PRO A 86 1.85 -19.83 8.04
CA PRO A 86 1.28 -19.29 9.28
C PRO A 86 2.24 -19.42 10.45
N ALA A 87 2.81 -20.61 10.65
CA ALA A 87 3.74 -20.84 11.76
C ALA A 87 5.02 -19.99 11.65
N VAL A 88 5.55 -19.81 10.44
CA VAL A 88 6.75 -18.97 10.21
C VAL A 88 6.44 -17.49 10.48
N VAL A 89 5.35 -16.96 9.94
CA VAL A 89 4.97 -15.55 10.07
C VAL A 89 4.65 -15.19 11.51
N GLU A 90 3.82 -16.00 12.18
CA GLU A 90 3.46 -15.82 13.60
C GLU A 90 4.67 -15.99 14.52
N GLY A 91 5.56 -16.95 14.21
CA GLY A 91 6.81 -17.16 14.94
C GLY A 91 7.79 -15.97 14.86
N LEU A 92 7.64 -15.12 13.85
CA LEU A 92 8.39 -13.87 13.66
C LEU A 92 7.69 -12.65 14.28
N GLY A 93 6.53 -12.83 14.91
CA GLY A 93 5.77 -11.77 15.58
C GLY A 93 4.91 -10.92 14.66
N MET A 94 4.64 -11.37 13.44
CA MET A 94 3.71 -10.76 12.50
C MET A 94 2.36 -11.50 12.52
N ASP A 95 1.27 -10.81 12.23
CA ASP A 95 -0.03 -11.45 12.02
C ASP A 95 -0.07 -12.14 10.64
N TYR A 96 -0.58 -13.37 10.59
CA TYR A 96 -0.86 -14.06 9.35
C TYR A 96 -2.35 -14.00 9.03
N VAL A 97 -2.69 -13.52 7.83
CA VAL A 97 -4.08 -13.43 7.35
C VAL A 97 -4.22 -14.14 6.02
N SER A 98 -5.06 -15.15 5.96
CA SER A 98 -5.43 -15.79 4.70
C SER A 98 -6.65 -15.10 4.09
N LEU A 99 -6.48 -14.53 2.90
CA LEU A 99 -7.53 -13.94 2.07
C LEU A 99 -7.51 -14.62 0.69
N PRO A 100 -8.09 -15.82 0.55
CA PRO A 100 -7.96 -16.60 -0.69
C PRO A 100 -8.72 -15.94 -1.84
N ILE A 101 -7.99 -15.50 -2.86
CA ILE A 101 -8.50 -14.89 -4.09
C ILE A 101 -8.18 -15.83 -5.25
N GLY A 102 -9.20 -16.49 -5.83
CA GLY A 102 -9.09 -17.25 -7.07
C GLY A 102 -9.10 -16.34 -8.32
N GLN A 103 -9.05 -16.90 -9.51
CA GLN A 103 -9.17 -16.12 -10.75
C GLN A 103 -10.49 -15.35 -10.82
N ASP A 104 -11.61 -15.98 -10.49
CA ASP A 104 -12.92 -15.34 -10.47
C ASP A 104 -13.11 -14.33 -9.31
N GLY A 105 -12.11 -14.22 -8.43
CA GLY A 105 -12.13 -13.35 -7.27
C GLY A 105 -11.62 -11.91 -7.52
N ILE A 106 -11.18 -11.59 -8.74
CA ILE A 106 -10.74 -10.24 -9.09
C ILE A 106 -11.95 -9.34 -9.26
N SER A 107 -12.25 -8.54 -8.26
CA SER A 107 -13.44 -7.70 -8.20
C SER A 107 -13.24 -6.46 -7.33
N PHE A 108 -14.09 -5.45 -7.50
CA PHE A 108 -14.13 -4.29 -6.60
C PHE A 108 -14.46 -4.67 -5.15
N GLU A 109 -15.25 -5.72 -4.94
CA GLU A 109 -15.55 -6.21 -3.59
C GLU A 109 -14.29 -6.74 -2.91
N SER A 110 -13.51 -7.58 -3.59
CA SER A 110 -12.24 -8.10 -3.09
C SER A 110 -11.21 -6.98 -2.84
N ALA A 111 -11.16 -5.97 -3.71
CA ALA A 111 -10.28 -4.82 -3.54
C ALA A 111 -10.66 -3.98 -2.31
N ARG A 112 -11.97 -3.75 -2.06
CA ARG A 112 -12.45 -3.06 -0.84
C ARG A 112 -12.12 -3.87 0.41
N PHE A 113 -12.34 -5.18 0.37
CA PHE A 113 -12.07 -6.04 1.52
C PHE A 113 -10.57 -6.06 1.86
N LEU A 114 -9.71 -6.12 0.85
CA LEU A 114 -8.26 -6.00 1.05
C LEU A 114 -7.89 -4.65 1.66
N ASP A 115 -8.44 -3.55 1.16
CA ASP A 115 -8.21 -2.20 1.67
C ASP A 115 -8.64 -2.05 3.14
N GLU A 116 -9.82 -2.55 3.48
CA GLU A 116 -10.32 -2.57 4.86
C GLU A 116 -9.43 -3.40 5.78
N LEU A 117 -8.89 -4.51 5.27
CA LEU A 117 -8.00 -5.38 6.03
C LEU A 117 -6.65 -4.70 6.30
N ILE A 118 -6.05 -4.07 5.29
CA ILE A 118 -4.81 -3.32 5.43
C ILE A 118 -4.96 -2.20 6.46
N LYS A 119 -6.07 -1.46 6.42
CA LYS A 119 -6.37 -0.34 7.34
C LYS A 119 -6.54 -0.73 8.81
N ARG A 120 -6.59 -2.01 9.14
CA ARG A 120 -6.65 -2.49 10.54
C ARG A 120 -5.29 -2.46 11.23
N TYR A 121 -4.21 -2.28 10.46
CA TYR A 121 -2.85 -2.33 10.96
C TYR A 121 -2.22 -0.94 11.02
N ASP A 122 -1.57 -0.64 12.14
CA ASP A 122 -0.82 0.61 12.35
C ASP A 122 0.65 0.51 11.91
N GLY A 123 0.95 -0.35 10.93
CA GLY A 123 2.31 -0.59 10.44
C GLY A 123 2.30 -1.16 9.02
N PRO A 124 3.48 -1.37 8.44
CA PRO A 124 3.59 -1.89 7.09
C PRO A 124 3.08 -3.32 6.98
N VAL A 125 2.37 -3.60 5.89
CA VAL A 125 1.77 -4.90 5.60
C VAL A 125 2.37 -5.47 4.32
N LEU A 126 2.71 -6.75 4.37
CA LEU A 126 3.05 -7.53 3.19
C LEU A 126 1.78 -8.18 2.62
N VAL A 127 1.50 -7.94 1.34
CA VAL A 127 0.44 -8.65 0.62
C VAL A 127 1.10 -9.48 -0.48
N HIS A 128 0.85 -10.76 -0.51
CA HIS A 128 1.45 -11.61 -1.52
C HIS A 128 0.49 -12.65 -2.12
N CYS A 129 0.90 -13.18 -3.25
CA CYS A 129 0.32 -14.38 -3.86
C CYS A 129 1.45 -15.25 -4.43
N ALA A 130 1.22 -16.06 -5.42
CA ALA A 130 2.28 -16.85 -6.05
C ALA A 130 3.31 -16.00 -6.82
N SER A 131 2.88 -14.92 -7.49
CA SER A 131 3.70 -14.11 -8.43
C SER A 131 3.44 -12.62 -8.41
N SER A 132 2.82 -12.08 -7.36
CA SER A 132 2.32 -10.71 -7.24
C SER A 132 1.19 -10.30 -8.21
N ASN A 133 0.86 -11.08 -9.21
CA ASN A 133 -0.11 -10.72 -10.25
C ASN A 133 -1.52 -10.45 -9.70
N ARG A 134 -2.04 -11.27 -8.77
CA ARG A 134 -3.31 -11.03 -8.08
C ARG A 134 -3.26 -9.82 -7.17
N VAL A 135 -2.13 -9.60 -6.49
CA VAL A 135 -1.93 -8.40 -5.67
C VAL A 135 -2.04 -7.16 -6.56
N GLY A 136 -1.28 -7.11 -7.65
CA GLY A 136 -1.35 -6.00 -8.60
C GLY A 136 -2.74 -5.79 -9.19
N ALA A 137 -3.48 -6.87 -9.47
CA ALA A 137 -4.87 -6.76 -9.94
C ALA A 137 -5.78 -6.07 -8.92
N LEU A 138 -5.69 -6.45 -7.64
CA LEU A 138 -6.47 -5.80 -6.59
C LEU A 138 -6.02 -4.37 -6.32
N LEU A 139 -4.72 -4.06 -6.46
CA LEU A 139 -4.21 -2.69 -6.31
C LEU A 139 -4.70 -1.76 -7.43
N ALA A 140 -4.79 -2.26 -8.67
CA ALA A 140 -5.42 -1.52 -9.76
C ALA A 140 -6.86 -1.14 -9.43
N LEU A 141 -7.66 -2.10 -8.99
CA LEU A 141 -9.06 -1.87 -8.62
C LEU A 141 -9.19 -0.94 -7.40
N ARG A 142 -8.29 -1.06 -6.41
CA ARG A 142 -8.22 -0.17 -5.26
C ARG A 142 -7.93 1.27 -5.70
N ALA A 143 -6.94 1.50 -6.56
CA ALA A 143 -6.65 2.84 -7.10
C ALA A 143 -7.86 3.44 -7.83
N SER A 144 -8.59 2.63 -8.59
CA SER A 144 -9.85 3.05 -9.23
C SER A 144 -10.95 3.42 -8.22
N LEU A 145 -11.06 2.71 -7.09
CA LEU A 145 -11.98 3.05 -6.00
C LEU A 145 -11.60 4.38 -5.32
N ASP A 146 -10.32 4.69 -5.25
CA ASP A 146 -9.77 5.94 -4.72
C ASP A 146 -9.86 7.12 -5.72
N GLY A 147 -10.44 6.87 -6.91
CA GLY A 147 -10.74 7.91 -7.91
C GLY A 147 -9.77 8.02 -9.07
N ALA A 148 -8.79 7.11 -9.17
CA ALA A 148 -7.93 7.04 -10.34
C ALA A 148 -8.74 6.70 -11.61
N ASP A 149 -8.36 7.28 -12.75
CA ASP A 149 -8.86 6.83 -14.04
C ASP A 149 -8.28 5.43 -14.39
N ASP A 150 -8.83 4.80 -15.42
CA ASP A 150 -8.45 3.43 -15.77
C ASP A 150 -6.95 3.29 -16.14
N VAL A 151 -6.35 4.34 -16.70
CA VAL A 151 -4.91 4.32 -17.05
C VAL A 151 -4.07 4.36 -15.79
N ALA A 152 -4.33 5.29 -14.89
CA ALA A 152 -3.62 5.42 -13.62
C ALA A 152 -3.85 4.19 -12.73
N ALA A 153 -5.07 3.64 -12.72
CA ALA A 153 -5.39 2.42 -11.99
C ALA A 153 -4.55 1.22 -12.49
N LEU A 154 -4.45 1.04 -13.81
CA LEU A 154 -3.65 -0.04 -14.38
C LEU A 154 -2.15 0.14 -14.13
N GLU A 155 -1.64 1.37 -14.15
CA GLU A 155 -0.23 1.63 -13.81
C GLU A 155 0.04 1.30 -12.33
N ALA A 156 -0.83 1.70 -11.40
CA ALA A 156 -0.71 1.29 -10.00
C ALA A 156 -0.73 -0.24 -9.83
N GLY A 157 -1.56 -0.94 -10.60
CA GLY A 157 -1.57 -2.38 -10.63
C GLY A 157 -0.25 -2.97 -11.12
N LYS A 158 0.34 -2.42 -12.17
CA LYS A 158 1.63 -2.86 -12.72
C LYS A 158 2.77 -2.64 -11.74
N GLU A 159 2.78 -1.51 -11.04
CA GLU A 159 3.71 -1.25 -9.95
C GLU A 159 3.59 -2.33 -8.85
N GLY A 160 2.39 -2.85 -8.58
CA GLY A 160 2.12 -3.94 -7.66
C GLY A 160 2.31 -5.35 -8.24
N GLY A 161 2.80 -5.48 -9.49
CA GLY A 161 3.11 -6.77 -10.13
C GLY A 161 1.99 -7.34 -11.02
N LEU A 162 1.01 -6.53 -11.43
CA LEU A 162 0.00 -6.91 -12.41
C LEU A 162 0.66 -7.26 -13.74
N THR A 163 0.35 -8.44 -14.27
CA THR A 163 0.85 -8.95 -15.56
C THR A 163 -0.27 -9.65 -16.33
N GLY A 164 -0.43 -10.96 -16.16
CA GLY A 164 -1.38 -11.78 -16.91
C GLY A 164 -2.87 -11.49 -16.63
N LEU A 165 -3.20 -10.85 -15.51
CA LEU A 165 -4.58 -10.50 -15.15
C LEU A 165 -5.02 -9.09 -15.61
N GLU A 166 -4.23 -8.41 -16.45
CA GLU A 166 -4.61 -7.07 -16.94
C GLU A 166 -5.95 -7.08 -17.71
N GLY A 167 -6.21 -8.15 -18.47
CA GLY A 167 -7.47 -8.30 -19.21
C GLY A 167 -8.68 -8.32 -18.28
N GLU A 168 -8.64 -9.16 -17.26
CA GLU A 168 -9.68 -9.28 -16.23
C GLU A 168 -9.89 -7.97 -15.46
N VAL A 169 -8.80 -7.28 -15.11
CA VAL A 169 -8.88 -5.96 -14.47
C VAL A 169 -9.59 -4.95 -15.36
N ARG A 170 -9.28 -4.90 -16.66
CA ARG A 170 -9.97 -4.01 -17.61
C ARG A 170 -11.45 -4.32 -17.73
N GLU A 171 -11.83 -5.60 -17.74
CA GLU A 171 -13.24 -6.00 -17.74
C GLU A 171 -13.95 -5.53 -16.47
N VAL A 172 -13.35 -5.67 -15.30
CA VAL A 172 -13.93 -5.19 -14.03
C VAL A 172 -14.02 -3.67 -14.01
N LEU A 173 -12.99 -2.93 -14.46
CA LEU A 173 -13.02 -1.47 -14.56
C LEU A 173 -14.16 -0.97 -15.45
N ALA A 174 -14.48 -1.67 -16.52
CA ALA A 174 -15.57 -1.31 -17.43
C ALA A 174 -16.99 -1.49 -16.82
N THR A 175 -17.11 -2.10 -15.64
CA THR A 175 -18.41 -2.26 -14.91
C THR A 175 -18.71 -1.12 -13.95
N LYS A 176 -17.89 -0.11 -13.88
CA LYS A 176 -17.94 1.01 -12.93
C LYS A 176 -19.10 1.96 -13.18
#